data_51e706ed9c1f4df4e3752094bfbe5e29
#
_entry.id   51e706ed9c1f4df4e3752094bfbe5e29
#
_cell.length_a   1.000
_cell.length_b   1.000
_cell.length_c   1.000
_cell.angle_alpha   90.00
_cell.angle_beta   90.00
_cell.angle_gamma   90.00
#
_symmetry.space_group_name_H-M   'P 1'
#
loop_
_entity.id
_entity.type
_entity.pdbx_description
1 polymer ?
#
loop_
_entity_poly.entity_id
_entity_poly.type
_entity_poly.pdbx_seq_one_letter_code
_entity_poly.pdbx_strand_id
1 'polypeptide(L)'
;LEDPNLKPGQLPHASPSGRKFARELGVNLSKVKGSGPKERITAEDVRGFVKQALAAGPVAAASGSGDGAALGLLPWPKVDFTKFGPIEAKPLSRIKKISGANLHRNWVMIPHVTNNDEADITDLEALRVTLNKENEKSGVKVTMLAFLIKAVVAALKKFPEFNASLDGDNLVLKQYYHIGFAADTPNGLVVPVIRDADKKGILQIAQEMTELSKKARDGKISPAEMQGGCFSISSLGGIGGTSFTPIINAPEVAILGVSRSSHKPVWDGKQFVPRLIVPLSLSYDHRVIDGASAARFNAYLGALLADFRRIAL
;
A
#
# COMPACT_ATOMS: atom_id res chain seq x y z
N LEU A 1 16.61 -30.58 22.95
CA LEU A 1 15.29 -30.08 23.25
C LEU A 1 14.32 -31.25 23.15
N GLU A 2 13.83 -31.74 24.28
CA GLU A 2 12.85 -32.84 24.37
C GLU A 2 11.52 -32.28 23.86
N ASP A 3 10.82 -33.09 23.02
CA ASP A 3 9.47 -32.78 22.53
C ASP A 3 8.51 -32.89 23.72
N PRO A 4 7.84 -31.84 24.15
CA PRO A 4 6.95 -31.84 25.33
C PRO A 4 5.72 -32.78 25.19
N ASN A 5 5.49 -33.39 24.03
CA ASN A 5 4.38 -34.31 23.75
C ASN A 5 4.76 -35.80 23.80
N LEU A 6 6.02 -36.14 24.07
CA LEU A 6 6.42 -37.54 24.22
C LEU A 6 6.20 -38.02 25.65
N LYS A 7 5.36 -39.03 25.80
CA LYS A 7 5.19 -39.71 27.10
C LYS A 7 6.51 -40.31 27.58
N PRO A 8 6.85 -40.24 28.87
CA PRO A 8 8.04 -40.85 29.42
C PRO A 8 8.07 -42.36 29.04
N GLY A 9 9.14 -42.78 28.31
CA GLY A 9 9.32 -44.16 27.87
C GLY A 9 9.19 -44.42 26.36
N GLN A 10 8.76 -43.47 25.54
CA GLN A 10 8.62 -43.61 24.08
C GLN A 10 9.73 -42.92 23.29
N LEU A 11 10.99 -43.13 23.64
CA LEU A 11 12.09 -42.65 22.82
C LEU A 11 12.21 -43.48 21.54
N PRO A 12 12.25 -42.88 20.34
CA PRO A 12 12.42 -43.58 19.08
C PRO A 12 13.65 -44.51 19.13
N HIS A 13 13.51 -45.76 18.63
CA HIS A 13 14.59 -46.75 18.63
C HIS A 13 15.64 -46.35 17.59
N ALA A 14 16.71 -45.68 18.02
CA ALA A 14 17.77 -45.19 17.18
C ALA A 14 19.17 -45.62 17.68
N SER A 15 20.11 -45.75 16.73
CA SER A 15 21.51 -45.99 17.05
C SER A 15 22.16 -44.79 17.75
N PRO A 16 23.19 -45.00 18.60
CA PRO A 16 23.90 -43.88 19.23
C PRO A 16 24.43 -42.85 18.22
N SER A 17 24.95 -43.32 17.09
CA SER A 17 25.41 -42.45 15.96
C SER A 17 24.26 -41.71 15.29
N GLY A 18 23.10 -42.38 15.08
CA GLY A 18 21.88 -41.74 14.54
C GLY A 18 21.37 -40.65 15.46
N ARG A 19 21.33 -40.89 16.80
CA ARG A 19 20.93 -39.85 17.78
C ARG A 19 21.87 -38.66 17.82
N LYS A 20 23.20 -38.88 17.74
CA LYS A 20 24.17 -37.80 17.69
C LYS A 20 23.98 -36.95 16.43
N PHE A 21 23.89 -37.61 15.28
CA PHE A 21 23.73 -36.95 13.99
C PHE A 21 22.41 -36.19 13.86
N ALA A 22 21.30 -36.73 14.38
CA ALA A 22 20.02 -36.06 14.44
C ALA A 22 20.06 -34.76 15.29
N ARG A 23 20.79 -34.81 16.44
CA ARG A 23 20.98 -33.60 17.28
C ARG A 23 21.80 -32.53 16.59
N GLU A 24 22.88 -32.92 15.89
CA GLU A 24 23.72 -32.00 15.13
C GLU A 24 22.95 -31.29 14.02
N LEU A 25 21.98 -31.96 13.40
CA LEU A 25 21.13 -31.43 12.30
C LEU A 25 19.77 -30.87 12.76
N GLY A 26 19.46 -30.91 14.05
CA GLY A 26 18.17 -30.45 14.58
C GLY A 26 16.97 -31.31 14.15
N VAL A 27 17.19 -32.57 13.78
CA VAL A 27 16.17 -33.48 13.27
C VAL A 27 15.43 -34.17 14.42
N ASN A 28 14.09 -34.07 14.44
CA ASN A 28 13.25 -34.82 15.35
C ASN A 28 13.11 -36.28 14.88
N LEU A 29 13.67 -37.22 15.67
CA LEU A 29 13.72 -38.65 15.35
C LEU A 29 12.32 -39.32 15.27
N SER A 30 11.29 -38.76 15.90
CA SER A 30 9.94 -39.28 15.80
C SER A 30 9.34 -39.21 14.39
N LYS A 31 9.92 -38.34 13.53
CA LYS A 31 9.51 -38.14 12.13
C LYS A 31 10.35 -38.98 11.14
N VAL A 32 11.37 -39.68 11.61
CA VAL A 32 12.27 -40.50 10.78
C VAL A 32 11.88 -41.97 10.86
N LYS A 33 11.65 -42.60 9.71
CA LYS A 33 11.40 -44.04 9.65
C LYS A 33 12.74 -44.80 9.67
N GLY A 34 12.89 -45.74 10.62
CA GLY A 34 14.10 -46.54 10.73
C GLY A 34 14.15 -47.67 9.72
N SER A 35 15.29 -47.87 9.07
CA SER A 35 15.57 -49.01 8.14
C SER A 35 16.44 -50.10 8.74
N GLY A 36 17.01 -49.88 9.92
CA GLY A 36 17.87 -50.89 10.58
C GLY A 36 17.08 -52.04 11.26
N PRO A 37 17.79 -53.05 11.80
CA PRO A 37 17.17 -54.20 12.48
C PRO A 37 16.22 -53.74 13.59
N LYS A 38 14.98 -54.34 13.61
CA LYS A 38 13.90 -53.96 14.52
C LYS A 38 13.48 -52.49 14.40
N GLU A 39 13.40 -51.98 13.15
CA GLU A 39 13.04 -50.59 12.83
C GLU A 39 13.95 -49.53 13.50
N ARG A 40 15.19 -49.88 13.75
CA ARG A 40 16.15 -48.97 14.36
C ARG A 40 16.54 -47.84 13.38
N ILE A 41 16.43 -46.61 13.81
CA ILE A 41 16.85 -45.43 13.04
C ILE A 41 18.40 -45.36 13.01
N THR A 42 18.93 -45.35 11.82
CA THR A 42 20.38 -45.23 11.54
C THR A 42 20.79 -43.83 11.18
N ALA A 43 22.07 -43.51 11.11
CA ALA A 43 22.57 -42.21 10.62
C ALA A 43 22.19 -41.98 9.15
N GLU A 44 22.08 -43.07 8.33
CA GLU A 44 21.68 -42.97 6.93
C GLU A 44 20.22 -42.60 6.81
N ASP A 45 19.34 -43.06 7.67
CA ASP A 45 17.92 -42.70 7.69
C ASP A 45 17.74 -41.19 7.99
N VAL A 46 18.51 -40.66 8.94
CA VAL A 46 18.51 -39.22 9.25
C VAL A 46 19.03 -38.42 8.07
N ARG A 47 20.10 -38.90 7.40
CA ARG A 47 20.66 -38.23 6.22
C ARG A 47 19.67 -38.24 5.05
N GLY A 48 19.01 -39.37 4.81
CA GLY A 48 17.93 -39.51 3.81
C GLY A 48 16.77 -38.57 4.07
N PHE A 49 16.33 -38.47 5.32
CA PHE A 49 15.26 -37.56 5.73
C PHE A 49 15.63 -36.09 5.47
N VAL A 50 16.84 -35.67 5.85
CA VAL A 50 17.32 -34.29 5.59
C VAL A 50 17.42 -34.02 4.09
N LYS A 51 17.98 -34.98 3.31
CA LYS A 51 18.07 -34.85 1.85
C LYS A 51 16.69 -34.71 1.19
N GLN A 52 15.72 -35.48 1.66
CA GLN A 52 14.34 -35.42 1.17
C GLN A 52 13.65 -34.09 1.57
N ALA A 53 13.88 -33.61 2.79
CA ALA A 53 13.37 -32.33 3.26
C ALA A 53 13.99 -31.15 2.48
N LEU A 54 15.28 -31.21 2.17
CA LEU A 54 15.98 -30.20 1.36
C LEU A 54 15.56 -30.25 -0.12
N ALA A 55 15.33 -31.45 -0.67
CA ALA A 55 14.85 -31.63 -2.04
C ALA A 55 13.39 -31.20 -2.22
N ALA A 56 12.58 -31.29 -1.17
CA ALA A 56 11.21 -30.77 -1.16
C ALA A 56 11.15 -29.22 -1.19
N GLY A 57 12.29 -28.54 -1.11
CA GLY A 57 12.38 -27.08 -0.98
C GLY A 57 11.90 -26.60 0.40
N PRO A 58 12.00 -25.31 0.71
CA PRO A 58 11.31 -24.78 1.87
C PRO A 58 9.85 -25.16 1.69
N VAL A 59 9.33 -25.98 2.61
CA VAL A 59 7.87 -26.21 2.69
C VAL A 59 7.30 -24.80 2.69
N ALA A 60 6.72 -24.40 1.55
CA ALA A 60 5.99 -23.17 1.50
C ALA A 60 5.08 -23.24 2.71
N ALA A 61 5.34 -22.41 3.72
CA ALA A 61 4.50 -22.31 4.89
C ALA A 61 3.12 -22.32 4.30
N ALA A 62 2.34 -23.35 4.61
CA ALA A 62 1.04 -23.59 3.99
C ALA A 62 0.44 -22.21 3.86
N SER A 63 0.17 -21.78 2.62
CA SER A 63 -0.40 -20.49 2.35
C SER A 63 -1.60 -20.44 3.26
N GLY A 64 -1.39 -19.87 4.46
CA GLY A 64 -2.39 -19.80 5.47
C GLY A 64 -3.56 -19.16 4.75
N SER A 65 -4.62 -19.91 4.58
CA SER A 65 -5.88 -19.33 4.21
C SER A 65 -5.96 -18.05 5.04
N GLY A 66 -6.21 -16.90 4.43
CA GLY A 66 -6.19 -15.61 5.10
C GLY A 66 -7.28 -15.48 6.17
N ASP A 67 -7.47 -16.51 6.96
CA ASP A 67 -8.55 -16.71 7.92
C ASP A 67 -8.34 -15.94 9.22
N GLY A 68 -7.26 -15.14 9.36
CA GLY A 68 -7.01 -14.37 10.57
C GLY A 68 -6.83 -15.21 11.85
N ALA A 69 -6.81 -16.53 11.76
CA ALA A 69 -6.71 -17.44 12.92
C ALA A 69 -5.45 -17.19 13.74
N ALA A 70 -4.34 -16.83 13.11
CA ALA A 70 -3.10 -16.42 13.78
C ALA A 70 -3.26 -15.13 14.62
N LEU A 71 -4.28 -14.33 14.34
CA LEU A 71 -4.64 -13.11 15.06
C LEU A 71 -5.81 -13.32 16.02
N GLY A 72 -6.25 -14.57 16.24
CA GLY A 72 -7.40 -14.88 17.07
C GLY A 72 -8.75 -14.44 16.50
N LEU A 73 -8.82 -14.13 15.22
CA LEU A 73 -10.07 -13.73 14.57
C LEU A 73 -10.92 -14.95 14.25
N LEU A 74 -12.25 -14.75 14.27
CA LEU A 74 -13.19 -15.77 13.81
C LEU A 74 -12.95 -16.08 12.32
N PRO A 75 -13.05 -17.36 11.91
CA PRO A 75 -12.89 -17.73 10.52
C PRO A 75 -13.95 -17.08 9.64
N TRP A 76 -13.60 -16.83 8.38
CA TRP A 76 -14.55 -16.29 7.41
C TRP A 76 -15.75 -17.24 7.26
N PRO A 77 -17.01 -16.73 7.29
CA PRO A 77 -18.19 -17.58 7.21
C PRO A 77 -18.27 -18.30 5.85
N LYS A 78 -18.46 -19.64 5.90
CA LYS A 78 -18.70 -20.46 4.72
C LYS A 78 -20.19 -20.63 4.51
N VAL A 79 -20.74 -19.95 3.51
CA VAL A 79 -22.17 -19.97 3.20
C VAL A 79 -22.39 -20.60 1.82
N ASP A 80 -23.31 -21.53 1.72
CA ASP A 80 -23.80 -22.05 0.45
C ASP A 80 -24.88 -21.10 -0.10
N PHE A 81 -24.47 -20.21 -0.98
CA PHE A 81 -25.34 -19.19 -1.56
C PHE A 81 -26.42 -19.76 -2.49
N THR A 82 -26.23 -20.99 -3.03
CA THR A 82 -27.22 -21.62 -3.90
C THR A 82 -28.55 -21.88 -3.21
N LYS A 83 -28.54 -21.95 -1.87
CA LYS A 83 -29.75 -22.11 -1.04
C LYS A 83 -30.67 -20.88 -1.08
N PHE A 84 -30.16 -19.71 -1.50
CA PHE A 84 -30.91 -18.46 -1.48
C PHE A 84 -31.35 -17.99 -2.88
N GLY A 85 -30.80 -18.61 -3.94
CA GLY A 85 -31.16 -18.29 -5.31
C GLY A 85 -30.07 -18.62 -6.33
N PRO A 86 -30.29 -18.32 -7.61
CA PRO A 86 -29.29 -18.50 -8.64
C PRO A 86 -28.04 -17.67 -8.36
N ILE A 87 -26.86 -18.23 -8.60
CA ILE A 87 -25.56 -17.54 -8.42
C ILE A 87 -24.72 -17.63 -9.70
N GLU A 88 -23.86 -16.64 -9.90
CA GLU A 88 -22.79 -16.67 -10.88
C GLU A 88 -21.45 -16.50 -10.17
N ALA A 89 -20.55 -17.47 -10.25
CA ALA A 89 -19.22 -17.40 -9.68
C ALA A 89 -18.20 -16.92 -10.72
N LYS A 90 -17.61 -15.72 -10.51
CA LYS A 90 -16.57 -15.15 -11.38
C LYS A 90 -15.21 -15.14 -10.67
N PRO A 91 -14.14 -15.69 -11.27
CA PRO A 91 -12.82 -15.62 -10.68
C PRO A 91 -12.30 -14.19 -10.65
N LEU A 92 -11.67 -13.78 -9.54
CA LEU A 92 -10.99 -12.49 -9.44
C LEU A 92 -9.78 -12.44 -10.40
N SER A 93 -9.56 -11.29 -11.02
CA SER A 93 -8.35 -11.04 -11.81
C SER A 93 -7.07 -11.18 -10.97
N ARG A 94 -5.94 -11.45 -11.63
CA ARG A 94 -4.64 -11.54 -10.93
C ARG A 94 -4.32 -10.27 -10.14
N ILE A 95 -4.58 -9.11 -10.71
CA ILE A 95 -4.35 -7.81 -10.06
C ILE A 95 -5.23 -7.70 -8.80
N LYS A 96 -6.52 -8.02 -8.89
CA LYS A 96 -7.42 -7.98 -7.73
C LYS A 96 -7.00 -8.94 -6.60
N LYS A 97 -6.46 -10.11 -6.93
CA LYS A 97 -5.95 -11.06 -5.91
C LYS A 97 -4.72 -10.50 -5.19
N ILE A 98 -3.76 -9.93 -5.94
CA ILE A 98 -2.53 -9.36 -5.37
C ILE A 98 -2.84 -8.09 -4.56
N SER A 99 -3.60 -7.15 -5.13
CA SER A 99 -3.96 -5.90 -4.44
C SER A 99 -4.82 -6.16 -3.21
N GLY A 100 -5.76 -7.10 -3.26
CA GLY A 100 -6.58 -7.48 -2.13
C GLY A 100 -5.76 -7.97 -0.93
N ALA A 101 -4.78 -8.84 -1.16
CA ALA A 101 -3.88 -9.32 -0.12
C ALA A 101 -3.04 -8.18 0.49
N ASN A 102 -2.52 -7.27 -0.34
CA ASN A 102 -1.76 -6.10 0.12
C ASN A 102 -2.64 -5.13 0.92
N LEU A 103 -3.82 -4.80 0.42
CA LEU A 103 -4.76 -3.90 1.10
C LEU A 103 -5.23 -4.47 2.44
N HIS A 104 -5.54 -5.78 2.49
CA HIS A 104 -5.90 -6.45 3.74
C HIS A 104 -4.77 -6.36 4.77
N ARG A 105 -3.52 -6.68 4.38
CA ARG A 105 -2.35 -6.53 5.25
C ARG A 105 -2.21 -5.09 5.75
N ASN A 106 -2.27 -4.10 4.85
CA ASN A 106 -2.10 -2.69 5.20
C ASN A 106 -3.18 -2.23 6.18
N TRP A 107 -4.42 -2.63 5.96
CA TRP A 107 -5.55 -2.29 6.83
C TRP A 107 -5.39 -2.85 8.24
N VAL A 108 -4.93 -4.10 8.36
CA VAL A 108 -4.78 -4.78 9.66
C VAL A 108 -3.54 -4.28 10.41
N MET A 109 -2.43 -4.03 9.71
CA MET A 109 -1.15 -3.72 10.35
C MET A 109 -0.92 -2.24 10.62
N ILE A 110 -1.63 -1.35 9.94
CA ILE A 110 -1.46 0.10 10.09
C ILE A 110 -2.67 0.67 10.83
N PRO A 111 -2.50 1.28 12.01
CA PRO A 111 -3.59 1.99 12.68
C PRO A 111 -3.89 3.29 11.93
N HIS A 112 -4.81 3.21 10.96
CA HIS A 112 -5.23 4.35 10.15
C HIS A 112 -6.07 5.35 10.94
N VAL A 113 -5.72 6.62 10.79
CA VAL A 113 -6.61 7.74 11.11
C VAL A 113 -6.73 8.62 9.87
N THR A 114 -7.91 9.20 9.65
CA THR A 114 -8.16 10.08 8.50
C THR A 114 -8.65 11.44 8.99
N ASN A 115 -7.92 12.49 8.60
CA ASN A 115 -8.35 13.87 8.77
C ASN A 115 -8.91 14.38 7.45
N ASN A 116 -10.15 14.86 7.47
CA ASN A 116 -10.78 15.50 6.32
C ASN A 116 -10.65 17.02 6.45
N ASP A 117 -10.36 17.68 5.34
CA ASP A 117 -10.23 19.12 5.25
C ASP A 117 -10.70 19.59 3.85
N GLU A 118 -10.74 20.89 3.64
CA GLU A 118 -11.17 21.51 2.40
C GLU A 118 -10.18 22.60 1.97
N ALA A 119 -9.92 22.69 0.67
CA ALA A 119 -9.10 23.75 0.11
C ALA A 119 -9.85 24.52 -0.97
N ASP A 120 -9.74 25.84 -0.94
CA ASP A 120 -10.21 26.70 -2.02
C ASP A 120 -9.23 26.63 -3.19
N ILE A 121 -9.70 26.18 -4.33
CA ILE A 121 -8.91 26.04 -5.56
C ILE A 121 -9.41 26.94 -6.69
N THR A 122 -10.22 27.95 -6.38
CA THR A 122 -10.87 28.80 -7.38
C THR A 122 -9.84 29.44 -8.31
N ASP A 123 -8.82 30.10 -7.75
CA ASP A 123 -7.79 30.77 -8.52
C ASP A 123 -6.84 29.78 -9.21
N LEU A 124 -6.58 28.64 -8.56
CA LEU A 124 -5.77 27.57 -9.11
C LEU A 124 -6.43 26.89 -10.32
N GLU A 125 -7.76 26.71 -10.27
CA GLU A 125 -8.53 26.19 -11.41
C GLU A 125 -8.52 27.18 -12.59
N ALA A 126 -8.65 28.49 -12.33
CA ALA A 126 -8.52 29.50 -13.36
C ALA A 126 -7.12 29.46 -14.03
N LEU A 127 -6.06 29.31 -13.24
CA LEU A 127 -4.71 29.12 -13.75
C LEU A 127 -4.61 27.85 -14.60
N ARG A 128 -5.15 26.73 -14.13
CA ARG A 128 -5.13 25.45 -14.87
C ARG A 128 -5.80 25.58 -16.24
N VAL A 129 -6.95 26.25 -16.29
CA VAL A 129 -7.68 26.49 -17.55
C VAL A 129 -6.85 27.34 -18.50
N THR A 130 -6.22 28.42 -18.00
CA THR A 130 -5.35 29.28 -18.79
C THR A 130 -4.16 28.52 -19.35
N LEU A 131 -3.45 27.73 -18.51
CA LEU A 131 -2.31 26.92 -18.94
C LEU A 131 -2.71 25.89 -20.01
N ASN A 132 -3.87 25.27 -19.89
CA ASN A 132 -4.34 24.33 -20.90
C ASN A 132 -4.65 25.02 -22.24
N LYS A 133 -5.16 26.24 -22.23
CA LYS A 133 -5.38 27.03 -23.44
C LYS A 133 -4.04 27.44 -24.10
N GLU A 134 -3.09 27.88 -23.32
CA GLU A 134 -1.74 28.26 -23.81
C GLU A 134 -0.97 27.07 -24.39
N ASN A 135 -1.16 25.88 -23.81
CA ASN A 135 -0.46 24.65 -24.21
C ASN A 135 -1.28 23.74 -25.14
N GLU A 136 -2.39 24.22 -25.70
CA GLU A 136 -3.27 23.41 -26.56
C GLU A 136 -2.51 22.79 -27.76
N LYS A 137 -1.61 23.57 -28.37
CA LYS A 137 -0.81 23.11 -29.52
C LYS A 137 0.24 22.05 -29.17
N SER A 138 0.71 22.01 -27.92
CA SER A 138 1.68 21.01 -27.44
C SER A 138 1.05 19.67 -27.11
N GLY A 139 -0.29 19.59 -27.01
CA GLY A 139 -1.02 18.41 -26.61
C GLY A 139 -0.88 18.00 -25.13
N VAL A 140 -0.18 18.80 -24.32
CA VAL A 140 -0.03 18.57 -22.88
C VAL A 140 -1.26 19.08 -22.15
N LYS A 141 -1.98 18.18 -21.49
CA LYS A 141 -3.17 18.53 -20.69
C LYS A 141 -2.82 18.51 -19.20
N VAL A 142 -2.83 19.67 -18.58
CA VAL A 142 -2.60 19.83 -17.14
C VAL A 142 -3.89 19.54 -16.38
N THR A 143 -3.84 18.58 -15.45
CA THR A 143 -4.92 18.25 -14.54
C THR A 143 -4.68 18.86 -13.16
N MET A 144 -5.71 18.98 -12.32
CA MET A 144 -5.57 19.41 -10.94
C MET A 144 -4.58 18.52 -10.15
N LEU A 145 -4.50 17.25 -10.50
CA LEU A 145 -3.58 16.31 -9.84
C LEU A 145 -2.10 16.70 -10.04
N ALA A 146 -1.71 17.28 -11.17
CA ALA A 146 -0.34 17.77 -11.37
C ALA A 146 0.03 18.88 -10.38
N PHE A 147 -0.91 19.80 -10.10
CA PHE A 147 -0.75 20.83 -9.07
C PHE A 147 -0.69 20.23 -7.67
N LEU A 148 -1.57 19.28 -7.38
CA LEU A 148 -1.57 18.55 -6.10
C LEU A 148 -0.24 17.85 -5.85
N ILE A 149 0.37 17.21 -6.85
CA ILE A 149 1.69 16.59 -6.72
C ILE A 149 2.74 17.63 -6.30
N LYS A 150 2.76 18.79 -6.92
CA LYS A 150 3.73 19.87 -6.53
C LYS A 150 3.46 20.42 -5.14
N ALA A 151 2.20 20.62 -4.78
CA ALA A 151 1.82 21.10 -3.45
C ALA A 151 2.17 20.08 -2.36
N VAL A 152 1.92 18.78 -2.61
CA VAL A 152 2.31 17.68 -1.72
C VAL A 152 3.83 17.64 -1.55
N VAL A 153 4.61 17.76 -2.62
CA VAL A 153 6.09 17.83 -2.50
C VAL A 153 6.54 18.96 -1.59
N ALA A 154 5.95 20.16 -1.71
CA ALA A 154 6.27 21.28 -0.83
C ALA A 154 5.88 21.00 0.62
N ALA A 155 4.72 20.35 0.85
CA ALA A 155 4.28 19.94 2.17
C ALA A 155 5.20 18.86 2.77
N LEU A 156 5.64 17.87 1.99
CA LEU A 156 6.58 16.82 2.44
C LEU A 156 7.96 17.38 2.81
N LYS A 157 8.42 18.45 2.14
CA LYS A 157 9.67 19.15 2.52
C LYS A 157 9.53 19.84 3.88
N LYS A 158 8.36 20.38 4.17
CA LYS A 158 8.07 21.07 5.45
C LYS A 158 7.78 20.12 6.58
N PHE A 159 7.20 18.95 6.29
CA PHE A 159 6.80 17.93 7.25
C PHE A 159 7.45 16.58 6.85
N PRO A 160 8.76 16.39 7.12
CA PRO A 160 9.52 15.24 6.62
C PRO A 160 9.04 13.90 7.18
N GLU A 161 8.35 13.86 8.31
CA GLU A 161 7.76 12.67 8.88
C GLU A 161 6.69 12.04 7.97
N PHE A 162 6.07 12.80 7.07
CA PHE A 162 5.15 12.28 6.05
C PHE A 162 5.88 11.66 4.86
N ASN A 163 7.17 12.00 4.67
CA ASN A 163 8.02 11.47 3.62
C ASN A 163 8.90 10.32 4.14
N ALA A 164 8.30 9.39 4.88
CA ALA A 164 9.01 8.39 5.65
C ALA A 164 8.48 6.96 5.44
N SER A 165 9.15 6.01 6.05
CA SER A 165 8.71 4.62 6.23
C SER A 165 9.18 4.10 7.57
N LEU A 166 8.40 3.20 8.19
CA LEU A 166 8.86 2.44 9.35
C LEU A 166 9.71 1.24 8.91
N ASP A 167 10.87 1.08 9.58
CA ASP A 167 11.74 -0.09 9.45
C ASP A 167 12.15 -0.56 10.86
N GLY A 168 11.45 -1.57 11.38
CA GLY A 168 11.53 -1.96 12.78
C GLY A 168 11.22 -0.77 13.69
N ASP A 169 12.16 -0.43 14.56
CA ASP A 169 12.05 0.71 15.50
C ASP A 169 12.55 2.04 14.91
N ASN A 170 12.93 2.06 13.62
CA ASN A 170 13.44 3.26 12.97
C ASN A 170 12.41 3.91 12.05
N LEU A 171 12.37 5.24 12.09
CA LEU A 171 11.69 6.05 11.09
C LEU A 171 12.70 6.47 10.02
N VAL A 172 12.57 5.89 8.83
CA VAL A 172 13.43 6.19 7.69
C VAL A 172 12.90 7.41 6.95
N LEU A 173 13.51 8.57 7.15
CA LEU A 173 13.19 9.82 6.43
C LEU A 173 13.83 9.80 5.04
N LYS A 174 13.01 9.87 4.00
CA LYS A 174 13.48 9.81 2.61
C LYS A 174 13.95 11.19 2.14
N GLN A 175 15.11 11.24 1.48
CA GLN A 175 15.68 12.47 0.92
C GLN A 175 15.37 12.62 -0.57
N TYR A 176 14.34 11.92 -1.05
CA TYR A 176 13.81 11.97 -2.41
C TYR A 176 12.29 12.06 -2.38
N TYR A 177 11.69 12.60 -3.42
CA TYR A 177 10.25 12.90 -3.49
C TYR A 177 9.63 12.23 -4.71
N HIS A 178 9.21 10.98 -4.53
CA HIS A 178 8.57 10.16 -5.55
C HIS A 178 7.09 10.00 -5.19
N ILE A 179 6.21 10.54 -6.01
CA ILE A 179 4.79 10.61 -5.69
C ILE A 179 4.02 9.57 -6.51
N GLY A 180 3.38 8.63 -5.80
CA GLY A 180 2.45 7.69 -6.38
C GLY A 180 1.10 8.35 -6.68
N PHE A 181 0.46 7.97 -7.76
CA PHE A 181 -0.91 8.38 -8.04
C PHE A 181 -1.76 7.20 -8.47
N ALA A 182 -2.99 7.12 -7.95
CA ALA A 182 -3.90 6.05 -8.30
C ALA A 182 -4.40 6.20 -9.74
N ALA A 183 -4.26 5.14 -10.52
CA ALA A 183 -4.77 5.05 -11.88
C ALA A 183 -5.73 3.86 -12.01
N ASP A 184 -6.95 4.14 -12.41
CA ASP A 184 -7.96 3.11 -12.68
C ASP A 184 -7.71 2.46 -14.05
N THR A 185 -7.81 1.12 -14.09
CA THR A 185 -7.62 0.32 -15.29
C THR A 185 -8.71 -0.74 -15.40
N PRO A 186 -8.99 -1.27 -16.59
CA PRO A 186 -9.96 -2.36 -16.75
C PRO A 186 -9.68 -3.59 -15.88
N ASN A 187 -8.42 -3.80 -15.51
CA ASN A 187 -7.98 -4.96 -14.71
C ASN A 187 -7.93 -4.69 -13.20
N GLY A 188 -8.08 -3.44 -12.76
CA GLY A 188 -8.02 -2.99 -11.38
C GLY A 188 -7.15 -1.74 -11.20
N LEU A 189 -7.07 -1.26 -9.96
CA LEU A 189 -6.31 -0.07 -9.59
C LEU A 189 -4.82 -0.37 -9.53
N VAL A 190 -4.01 0.52 -10.10
CA VAL A 190 -2.55 0.51 -10.00
C VAL A 190 -2.06 1.88 -9.54
N VAL A 191 -0.83 1.96 -9.01
CA VAL A 191 -0.25 3.19 -8.48
C VAL A 191 1.09 3.47 -9.18
N PRO A 192 1.09 4.11 -10.35
CA PRO A 192 2.30 4.61 -10.98
C PRO A 192 3.00 5.66 -10.12
N VAL A 193 4.31 5.80 -10.28
CA VAL A 193 5.14 6.70 -9.46
C VAL A 193 5.84 7.74 -10.33
N ILE A 194 5.56 9.02 -10.07
CA ILE A 194 6.33 10.15 -10.61
C ILE A 194 7.59 10.30 -9.76
N ARG A 195 8.73 9.96 -10.34
CA ARG A 195 10.03 10.06 -9.65
C ARG A 195 10.55 11.49 -9.67
N ASP A 196 11.30 11.86 -8.63
CA ASP A 196 11.94 13.20 -8.51
C ASP A 196 10.95 14.35 -8.80
N ALA A 197 9.74 14.28 -8.25
CA ALA A 197 8.68 15.24 -8.51
C ALA A 197 9.06 16.68 -8.03
N ASP A 198 10.00 16.79 -7.11
CA ASP A 198 10.58 18.05 -6.63
C ASP A 198 11.38 18.77 -7.72
N LYS A 199 12.06 18.02 -8.60
CA LYS A 199 12.91 18.54 -9.68
C LYS A 199 12.14 18.87 -10.98
N LYS A 200 10.84 18.50 -11.05
CA LYS A 200 10.01 18.61 -12.24
C LYS A 200 9.05 19.79 -12.17
N GLY A 201 8.85 20.47 -13.29
CA GLY A 201 7.78 21.45 -13.47
C GLY A 201 6.42 20.81 -13.67
N ILE A 202 5.34 21.60 -13.54
CA ILE A 202 3.95 21.11 -13.66
C ILE A 202 3.68 20.48 -15.03
N LEU A 203 4.16 21.10 -16.13
CA LEU A 203 3.96 20.58 -17.48
C LEU A 203 4.65 19.21 -17.67
N GLN A 204 5.85 19.06 -17.14
CA GLN A 204 6.59 17.80 -17.20
C GLN A 204 5.89 16.70 -16.37
N ILE A 205 5.39 17.05 -15.17
CA ILE A 205 4.60 16.13 -14.35
C ILE A 205 3.32 15.72 -15.10
N ALA A 206 2.60 16.67 -15.70
CA ALA A 206 1.37 16.41 -16.45
C ALA A 206 1.60 15.46 -17.63
N GLN A 207 2.69 15.65 -18.36
CA GLN A 207 3.08 14.79 -19.48
C GLN A 207 3.39 13.37 -18.98
N GLU A 208 4.26 13.22 -17.98
CA GLU A 208 4.64 11.92 -17.42
C GLU A 208 3.44 11.17 -16.82
N MET A 209 2.54 11.88 -16.12
CA MET A 209 1.28 11.30 -15.66
C MET A 209 0.43 10.75 -16.80
N THR A 210 0.34 11.48 -17.92
CA THR A 210 -0.43 11.05 -19.09
C THR A 210 0.17 9.78 -19.70
N GLU A 211 1.49 9.72 -19.84
CA GLU A 211 2.23 8.57 -20.36
C GLU A 211 2.05 7.34 -19.46
N LEU A 212 2.28 7.49 -18.14
CA LEU A 212 2.12 6.41 -17.18
C LEU A 212 0.67 5.92 -17.09
N SER A 213 -0.30 6.82 -17.10
CA SER A 213 -1.72 6.47 -17.11
C SER A 213 -2.12 5.70 -18.37
N LYS A 214 -1.55 6.06 -19.53
CA LYS A 214 -1.77 5.32 -20.78
C LYS A 214 -1.17 3.93 -20.69
N LYS A 215 0.10 3.81 -20.27
CA LYS A 215 0.76 2.50 -20.05
C LYS A 215 -0.03 1.61 -19.10
N ALA A 216 -0.57 2.20 -18.01
CA ALA A 216 -1.37 1.48 -17.04
C ALA A 216 -2.65 0.91 -17.66
N ARG A 217 -3.42 1.72 -18.39
CA ARG A 217 -4.64 1.28 -19.09
C ARG A 217 -4.37 0.24 -20.16
N ASP A 218 -3.25 0.37 -20.87
CA ASP A 218 -2.80 -0.59 -21.90
C ASP A 218 -2.22 -1.88 -21.31
N GLY A 219 -2.11 -2.00 -19.97
CA GLY A 219 -1.50 -3.14 -19.28
C GLY A 219 0.01 -3.28 -19.51
N LYS A 220 0.68 -2.18 -19.91
CA LYS A 220 2.11 -2.14 -20.25
C LYS A 220 2.99 -1.49 -19.17
N ILE A 221 2.41 -1.11 -18.04
CA ILE A 221 3.17 -0.53 -16.93
C ILE A 221 4.06 -1.59 -16.29
N SER A 222 5.33 -1.26 -16.09
CA SER A 222 6.30 -2.17 -15.47
C SER A 222 6.25 -2.10 -13.95
N PRO A 223 6.67 -3.16 -13.23
CA PRO A 223 6.80 -3.12 -11.77
C PRO A 223 7.74 -2.00 -11.29
N ALA A 224 8.79 -1.67 -12.04
CA ALA A 224 9.72 -0.60 -11.71
C ALA A 224 9.05 0.80 -11.72
N GLU A 225 8.04 1.01 -12.57
CA GLU A 225 7.27 2.26 -12.64
C GLU A 225 6.24 2.41 -11.50
N MET A 226 6.04 1.37 -10.69
CA MET A 226 5.13 1.33 -9.54
C MET A 226 5.85 1.22 -8.20
N GLN A 227 7.18 1.30 -8.17
CA GLN A 227 8.00 1.12 -6.96
C GLN A 227 8.72 2.41 -6.57
N GLY A 228 9.07 2.49 -5.28
CA GLY A 228 9.87 3.57 -4.72
C GLY A 228 9.08 4.81 -4.37
N GLY A 229 7.75 4.75 -4.35
CA GLY A 229 6.90 5.85 -3.88
C GLY A 229 7.20 6.23 -2.43
N CYS A 230 7.08 7.53 -2.16
CA CYS A 230 7.23 8.10 -0.81
C CYS A 230 5.87 8.42 -0.19
N PHE A 231 4.94 8.83 -1.03
CA PHE A 231 3.61 9.29 -0.68
C PHE A 231 2.69 9.09 -1.88
N SER A 232 1.46 8.67 -1.66
CA SER A 232 0.49 8.42 -2.73
C SER A 232 -0.68 9.39 -2.69
N ILE A 233 -1.24 9.69 -3.88
CA ILE A 233 -2.46 10.48 -4.04
C ILE A 233 -3.51 9.63 -4.73
N SER A 234 -4.68 9.47 -4.10
CA SER A 234 -5.85 8.80 -4.66
C SER A 234 -6.91 9.83 -5.02
N SER A 235 -7.15 10.05 -6.30
CA SER A 235 -8.11 11.06 -6.77
C SER A 235 -9.38 10.41 -7.33
N LEU A 236 -10.51 10.72 -6.72
CA LEU A 236 -11.85 10.38 -7.16
C LEU A 236 -12.59 11.60 -7.75
N GLY A 237 -11.88 12.71 -7.97
CA GLY A 237 -12.46 13.99 -8.42
C GLY A 237 -13.23 13.92 -9.73
N GLY A 238 -12.89 13.00 -10.62
CA GLY A 238 -13.62 12.74 -11.86
C GLY A 238 -14.84 11.84 -11.72
N ILE A 239 -15.03 11.19 -10.55
CA ILE A 239 -16.07 10.18 -10.34
C ILE A 239 -17.16 10.72 -9.42
N GLY A 240 -16.79 11.15 -8.20
CA GLY A 240 -17.75 11.64 -7.21
C GLY A 240 -17.24 11.52 -5.78
N GLY A 241 -18.17 11.59 -4.83
CA GLY A 241 -17.87 11.54 -3.39
C GLY A 241 -17.54 12.91 -2.79
N THR A 242 -17.78 13.04 -1.50
CA THR A 242 -17.46 14.24 -0.70
C THR A 242 -16.26 14.03 0.20
N SER A 243 -16.01 12.80 0.64
CA SER A 243 -14.83 12.36 1.40
C SER A 243 -14.74 10.84 1.34
N PHE A 244 -13.58 10.29 1.65
CA PHE A 244 -13.37 8.84 1.80
C PHE A 244 -12.14 8.59 2.66
N THR A 245 -11.95 7.35 3.10
CA THR A 245 -10.78 6.93 3.86
C THR A 245 -9.87 6.10 2.97
N PRO A 246 -8.83 6.70 2.33
CA PRO A 246 -7.89 5.94 1.52
C PRO A 246 -7.04 5.01 2.40
N ILE A 247 -6.77 3.81 1.90
CA ILE A 247 -5.87 2.87 2.58
C ILE A 247 -4.43 3.21 2.20
N ILE A 248 -3.56 3.35 3.20
CA ILE A 248 -2.14 3.68 3.02
C ILE A 248 -1.45 2.59 2.17
N ASN A 249 -0.68 3.03 1.20
CA ASN A 249 0.10 2.17 0.31
C ASN A 249 1.45 1.84 0.96
N ALA A 250 1.49 0.84 1.84
CA ALA A 250 2.72 0.47 2.54
C ALA A 250 3.88 0.18 1.54
N PRO A 251 5.12 0.60 1.87
CA PRO A 251 5.63 1.06 3.15
C PRO A 251 5.51 2.58 3.40
N GLU A 252 4.68 3.30 2.66
CA GLU A 252 4.38 4.71 2.93
C GLU A 252 3.65 4.85 4.28
N VAL A 253 3.74 6.04 4.89
CA VAL A 253 3.10 6.33 6.17
C VAL A 253 1.85 7.20 6.04
N ALA A 254 1.57 7.70 4.85
CA ALA A 254 0.37 8.51 4.59
C ALA A 254 -0.04 8.46 3.12
N ILE A 255 -1.32 8.79 2.88
CA ILE A 255 -1.93 8.89 1.55
C ILE A 255 -2.95 10.02 1.55
N LEU A 256 -2.99 10.80 0.48
CA LEU A 256 -3.97 11.85 0.28
C LEU A 256 -5.11 11.37 -0.63
N GLY A 257 -6.33 11.36 -0.11
CA GLY A 257 -7.56 11.22 -0.88
C GLY A 257 -8.05 12.59 -1.37
N VAL A 258 -8.49 12.65 -2.62
CA VAL A 258 -9.05 13.87 -3.23
C VAL A 258 -10.40 13.54 -3.83
N SER A 259 -11.45 14.15 -3.31
CA SER A 259 -12.82 13.98 -3.81
C SER A 259 -13.20 15.04 -4.85
N ARG A 260 -14.42 14.97 -5.35
CA ARG A 260 -14.93 15.89 -6.38
C ARG A 260 -15.03 17.31 -5.85
N SER A 261 -14.40 18.26 -6.54
CA SER A 261 -14.55 19.69 -6.26
C SER A 261 -15.97 20.17 -6.58
N SER A 262 -16.47 21.08 -5.77
CA SER A 262 -17.78 21.69 -5.94
C SER A 262 -17.77 23.16 -5.52
N HIS A 263 -18.66 23.96 -6.11
CA HIS A 263 -18.85 25.32 -5.65
C HIS A 263 -19.59 25.32 -4.32
N LYS A 264 -19.02 26.07 -3.34
CA LYS A 264 -19.62 26.28 -2.03
C LYS A 264 -19.72 27.78 -1.74
N PRO A 265 -20.75 28.22 -0.98
CA PRO A 265 -20.81 29.59 -0.47
C PRO A 265 -19.77 29.74 0.66
N VAL A 266 -18.80 30.63 0.47
CA VAL A 266 -17.77 30.96 1.45
C VAL A 266 -17.96 32.40 1.89
N TRP A 267 -17.91 32.66 3.19
CA TRP A 267 -18.00 34.00 3.75
C TRP A 267 -16.67 34.75 3.54
N ASP A 268 -16.71 35.91 2.85
CA ASP A 268 -15.53 36.72 2.55
C ASP A 268 -15.30 37.87 3.58
N GLY A 269 -16.11 37.89 4.63
CA GLY A 269 -16.12 38.95 5.65
C GLY A 269 -17.28 39.95 5.47
N LYS A 270 -17.99 39.90 4.33
CA LYS A 270 -19.10 40.80 4.01
C LYS A 270 -20.33 40.06 3.44
N GLN A 271 -20.11 39.08 2.60
CA GLN A 271 -21.15 38.32 1.91
C GLN A 271 -20.67 36.90 1.59
N PHE A 272 -21.60 36.03 1.25
CA PHE A 272 -21.27 34.71 0.71
C PHE A 272 -20.89 34.84 -0.76
N VAL A 273 -19.71 34.33 -1.10
CA VAL A 273 -19.21 34.26 -2.48
C VAL A 273 -19.05 32.81 -2.90
N PRO A 274 -19.32 32.46 -4.18
CA PRO A 274 -19.08 31.09 -4.66
C PRO A 274 -17.57 30.85 -4.81
N ARG A 275 -17.08 29.81 -4.15
CA ARG A 275 -15.69 29.36 -4.27
C ARG A 275 -15.64 27.90 -4.69
N LEU A 276 -14.70 27.50 -5.51
CA LEU A 276 -14.49 26.11 -5.90
C LEU A 276 -13.66 25.43 -4.83
N ILE A 277 -14.28 24.51 -4.11
CA ILE A 277 -13.69 23.82 -2.96
C ILE A 277 -13.37 22.38 -3.32
N VAL A 278 -12.13 21.94 -3.05
CA VAL A 278 -11.70 20.54 -3.18
C VAL A 278 -11.66 19.90 -1.80
N PRO A 279 -12.36 18.77 -1.59
CA PRO A 279 -12.24 17.99 -0.36
C PRO A 279 -10.96 17.17 -0.37
N LEU A 280 -10.25 17.18 0.77
CA LEU A 280 -9.00 16.47 1.03
C LEU A 280 -9.22 15.49 2.18
N SER A 281 -8.79 14.24 2.01
CA SER A 281 -8.88 13.17 3.00
C SER A 281 -7.48 12.60 3.22
N LEU A 282 -6.79 13.03 4.27
CA LEU A 282 -5.43 12.56 4.61
C LEU A 282 -5.53 11.38 5.57
N SER A 283 -5.20 10.17 5.09
CA SER A 283 -5.00 9.02 5.97
C SER A 283 -3.53 8.86 6.32
N TYR A 284 -3.24 8.55 7.57
CA TYR A 284 -1.88 8.43 8.07
C TYR A 284 -1.74 7.30 9.10
N ASP A 285 -0.52 6.80 9.23
CA ASP A 285 -0.12 5.80 10.21
C ASP A 285 0.06 6.47 11.59
N HIS A 286 -0.88 6.21 12.51
CA HIS A 286 -0.87 6.87 13.83
C HIS A 286 0.27 6.40 14.74
N ARG A 287 1.07 5.45 14.32
CA ARG A 287 2.33 5.11 15.01
C ARG A 287 3.44 6.12 14.75
N VAL A 288 3.32 6.90 13.65
CA VAL A 288 4.33 7.86 13.18
C VAL A 288 3.82 9.29 13.28
N ILE A 289 2.57 9.53 12.89
CA ILE A 289 1.98 10.85 12.73
C ILE A 289 0.84 11.00 13.72
N ASP A 290 0.83 12.08 14.48
CA ASP A 290 -0.28 12.45 15.34
C ASP A 290 -1.31 13.36 14.64
N GLY A 291 -2.49 13.51 15.27
CA GLY A 291 -3.58 14.30 14.72
C GLY A 291 -3.24 15.79 14.56
N ALA A 292 -2.40 16.35 15.43
CA ALA A 292 -2.00 17.76 15.34
C ALA A 292 -1.04 17.99 14.16
N SER A 293 -0.11 17.06 13.91
CA SER A 293 0.78 17.08 12.76
C SER A 293 -0.01 16.94 11.46
N ALA A 294 -0.97 16.00 11.42
CA ALA A 294 -1.84 15.80 10.27
C ALA A 294 -2.71 17.05 9.96
N ALA A 295 -3.26 17.69 10.99
CA ALA A 295 -4.03 18.92 10.81
C ALA A 295 -3.15 20.07 10.28
N ARG A 296 -1.92 20.23 10.81
CA ARG A 296 -0.96 21.22 10.29
C ARG A 296 -0.55 20.96 8.84
N PHE A 297 -0.34 19.67 8.47
CA PHE A 297 -0.06 19.28 7.09
C PHE A 297 -1.21 19.67 6.15
N ASN A 298 -2.45 19.32 6.50
CA ASN A 298 -3.65 19.65 5.69
C ASN A 298 -3.84 21.16 5.57
N ALA A 299 -3.74 21.90 6.68
CA ALA A 299 -3.85 23.36 6.65
C ALA A 299 -2.79 24.02 5.78
N TYR A 300 -1.54 23.55 5.84
CA TYR A 300 -0.47 24.02 4.98
C TYR A 300 -0.71 23.68 3.51
N LEU A 301 -1.12 22.44 3.22
CA LEU A 301 -1.47 22.01 1.87
C LEU A 301 -2.62 22.85 1.29
N GLY A 302 -3.67 23.10 2.10
CA GLY A 302 -4.79 23.97 1.73
C GLY A 302 -4.34 25.40 1.41
N ALA A 303 -3.44 25.96 2.21
CA ALA A 303 -2.89 27.29 1.96
C ALA A 303 -2.05 27.37 0.66
N LEU A 304 -1.30 26.30 0.32
CA LEU A 304 -0.58 26.20 -0.96
C LEU A 304 -1.53 26.10 -2.15
N LEU A 305 -2.62 25.39 -2.01
CA LEU A 305 -3.63 25.25 -3.08
C LEU A 305 -4.44 26.53 -3.29
N ALA A 306 -4.72 27.28 -2.22
CA ALA A 306 -5.42 28.55 -2.27
C ALA A 306 -4.57 29.67 -2.91
N ASP A 307 -3.25 29.64 -2.67
CA ASP A 307 -2.31 30.56 -3.31
C ASP A 307 -1.06 29.79 -3.76
N PHE A 308 -1.10 29.29 -4.98
CA PHE A 308 -0.08 28.41 -5.53
C PHE A 308 1.30 29.08 -5.70
N ARG A 309 1.38 30.40 -5.68
CA ARG A 309 2.65 31.17 -5.70
C ARG A 309 3.54 30.85 -4.50
N ARG A 310 2.95 30.44 -3.38
CA ARG A 310 3.64 30.04 -2.15
C ARG A 310 4.57 28.84 -2.31
N ILE A 311 4.42 28.07 -3.39
CA ILE A 311 5.32 26.93 -3.69
C ILE A 311 6.72 27.41 -4.08
N ALA A 312 6.84 28.64 -4.54
CA ALA A 312 8.12 29.26 -4.92
C ALA A 312 8.88 29.84 -3.73
N LEU A 313 8.25 29.94 -2.56
CA LEU A 313 8.84 30.47 -1.32
C LEU A 313 9.45 29.34 -0.47
#